data_e4d65b90a3537ddc865f2346ef5eb7af
#
_entry.id   e4d65b90a3537ddc865f2346ef5eb7af
#
_cell.length_a   1.000
_cell.length_b   1.000
_cell.length_c   1.000
_cell.angle_alpha   90.00
_cell.angle_beta   90.00
_cell.angle_gamma   90.00
#
_symmetry.space_group_name_H-M   'P 1'
#
loop_
_entity.id
_entity.type
_entity.pdbx_description
1 polymer ?
#
loop_
_entity_poly.entity_id
_entity_poly.type
_entity_poly.pdbx_seq_one_letter_code
_entity_poly.pdbx_strand_id
1 'polypeptide(L)'
;DENLEVDYFFLEKHLRETLAPEGVTGIVVNAGLAEILQLKFEEQIKILELTKRLLRPGQLLVTGLIGLSAHEMIEKGLKLKAAGAQAFLVFPPFDIRAYRKLFQHLPSVTHFYTQLNQELNAPLIIFAYPPQSGSSYTLDSLKAVAKLQNVVAIKTASGNISTYQEIWNALHDELSILVALDSPPLIEMLIHGSHGALIGISAIATKKWVELLALVNQNEIKRANELFDKVCRPLMA
;
A
#
# COMPACT_ATOMS: atom_id res chain seq x y z
N ASP A 1 -1.76 8.17 -22.51
CA ASP A 1 -1.81 9.12 -23.64
C ASP A 1 -3.18 9.06 -24.32
N GLU A 2 -3.36 9.80 -25.43
CA GLU A 2 -4.63 9.85 -26.18
C GLU A 2 -5.03 8.49 -26.76
N ASN A 3 -4.10 7.55 -26.90
CA ASN A 3 -4.33 6.18 -27.38
C ASN A 3 -4.63 5.19 -26.25
N LEU A 4 -4.81 5.66 -25.02
CA LEU A 4 -4.97 4.84 -23.82
C LEU A 4 -3.76 3.93 -23.52
N GLU A 5 -2.58 4.36 -23.91
CA GLU A 5 -1.32 3.66 -23.62
C GLU A 5 -0.52 4.41 -22.55
N VAL A 6 0.36 3.70 -21.86
CA VAL A 6 1.22 4.30 -20.84
C VAL A 6 2.24 5.22 -21.49
N ASP A 7 2.22 6.51 -21.15
CA ASP A 7 3.25 7.46 -21.55
C ASP A 7 4.49 7.30 -20.64
N TYR A 8 5.43 6.49 -21.06
CA TYR A 8 6.63 6.17 -20.28
C TYR A 8 7.56 7.37 -20.10
N PHE A 9 7.53 8.35 -20.99
CA PHE A 9 8.35 9.57 -20.84
C PHE A 9 7.86 10.43 -19.67
N PHE A 10 6.57 10.71 -19.61
CA PHE A 10 5.99 11.45 -18.51
C PHE A 10 5.99 10.65 -17.21
N LEU A 11 5.77 9.33 -17.28
CA LEU A 11 5.87 8.45 -16.13
C LEU A 11 7.28 8.49 -15.51
N GLU A 12 8.33 8.40 -16.31
CA GLU A 12 9.70 8.47 -15.81
C GLU A 12 9.99 9.80 -15.11
N LYS A 13 9.56 10.91 -15.69
CA LYS A 13 9.70 12.23 -15.08
C LYS A 13 8.98 12.29 -13.74
N HIS A 14 7.72 11.84 -13.68
CA HIS A 14 6.92 11.79 -12.46
C HIS A 14 7.58 10.91 -11.38
N LEU A 15 8.06 9.73 -11.74
CA LEU A 15 8.75 8.83 -10.81
C LEU A 15 10.02 9.46 -10.23
N ARG A 16 10.83 10.16 -11.04
CA ARG A 16 12.00 10.89 -10.57
C ARG A 16 11.64 11.95 -9.53
N GLU A 17 10.58 12.72 -9.80
CA GLU A 17 10.11 13.77 -8.88
C GLU A 17 9.56 13.16 -7.56
N THR A 18 8.83 12.05 -7.65
CA THR A 18 8.28 11.34 -6.50
C THR A 18 9.35 10.70 -5.63
N LEU A 19 10.40 10.12 -6.23
CA LEU A 19 11.47 9.43 -5.51
C LEU A 19 12.52 10.39 -4.93
N ALA A 20 12.61 11.64 -5.41
CA ALA A 20 13.67 12.59 -5.05
C ALA A 20 13.69 13.01 -3.57
N PRO A 21 12.59 13.22 -2.83
CA PRO A 21 12.66 13.67 -1.44
C PRO A 21 13.32 12.64 -0.53
N GLU A 22 14.18 13.10 0.40
CA GLU A 22 14.95 12.21 1.31
C GLU A 22 14.06 11.31 2.19
N GLY A 23 12.91 11.80 2.62
CA GLY A 23 11.95 11.02 3.44
C GLY A 23 11.21 9.90 2.68
N VAL A 24 11.43 9.76 1.36
CA VAL A 24 10.84 8.67 0.56
C VAL A 24 11.74 7.45 0.67
N THR A 25 11.30 6.45 1.43
CA THR A 25 12.01 5.19 1.66
C THR A 25 11.67 4.08 0.67
N GLY A 26 10.68 4.29 -0.17
CA GLY A 26 10.26 3.34 -1.19
C GLY A 26 9.07 3.82 -1.99
N ILE A 27 8.69 3.05 -2.98
CA ILE A 27 7.54 3.33 -3.83
C ILE A 27 6.74 2.06 -4.08
N VAL A 28 5.43 2.22 -4.17
CA VAL A 28 4.53 1.16 -4.64
C VAL A 28 4.02 1.53 -6.02
N VAL A 29 4.38 0.75 -7.00
CA VAL A 29 3.84 0.82 -8.37
C VAL A 29 2.73 -0.20 -8.58
N ASN A 30 1.98 -0.08 -9.66
CA ASN A 30 0.91 -1.01 -9.99
C ASN A 30 -0.07 -1.22 -8.81
N ALA A 31 -0.53 -0.13 -8.20
CA ALA A 31 -1.47 -0.16 -7.09
C ALA A 31 -2.81 0.50 -7.46
N GLY A 32 -3.71 0.71 -6.50
CA GLY A 32 -5.06 1.23 -6.77
C GLY A 32 -5.06 2.56 -7.51
N LEU A 33 -4.36 3.58 -6.98
CA LEU A 33 -4.23 4.89 -7.63
C LEU A 33 -3.29 4.89 -8.85
N ALA A 34 -2.50 3.84 -9.05
CA ALA A 34 -1.74 3.60 -10.27
C ALA A 34 -2.52 2.72 -11.26
N GLU A 35 -3.84 2.68 -11.13
CA GLU A 35 -4.79 2.08 -12.06
C GLU A 35 -4.46 0.62 -12.46
N ILE A 36 -3.97 -0.20 -11.50
CA ILE A 36 -3.53 -1.59 -11.74
C ILE A 36 -4.53 -2.42 -12.57
N LEU A 37 -5.84 -2.17 -12.44
CA LEU A 37 -6.89 -2.89 -13.17
C LEU A 37 -7.02 -2.44 -14.63
N GLN A 38 -6.48 -1.27 -14.99
CA GLN A 38 -6.49 -0.73 -16.36
C GLN A 38 -5.22 -1.11 -17.12
N LEU A 39 -4.14 -1.43 -16.41
CA LEU A 39 -2.86 -1.78 -17.01
C LEU A 39 -2.85 -3.22 -17.52
N LYS A 40 -2.36 -3.43 -18.73
CA LYS A 40 -1.97 -4.76 -19.21
C LYS A 40 -0.84 -5.30 -18.33
N PHE A 41 -0.73 -6.61 -18.22
CA PHE A 41 0.30 -7.21 -17.37
C PHE A 41 1.73 -6.88 -17.84
N GLU A 42 1.94 -6.80 -19.15
CA GLU A 42 3.20 -6.39 -19.78
C GLU A 42 3.56 -4.93 -19.44
N GLU A 43 2.57 -4.06 -19.31
CA GLU A 43 2.78 -2.67 -18.87
C GLU A 43 3.18 -2.62 -17.42
N GLN A 44 2.54 -3.44 -16.55
CA GLN A 44 2.93 -3.55 -15.14
C GLN A 44 4.40 -3.97 -14.98
N ILE A 45 4.87 -4.92 -15.79
CA ILE A 45 6.28 -5.34 -15.81
C ILE A 45 7.19 -4.18 -16.25
N LYS A 46 6.87 -3.50 -17.36
CA LYS A 46 7.65 -2.37 -17.85
C LYS A 46 7.73 -1.21 -16.86
N ILE A 47 6.62 -0.89 -16.19
CA ILE A 47 6.56 0.14 -15.13
C ILE A 47 7.49 -0.24 -13.98
N LEU A 48 7.46 -1.51 -13.56
CA LEU A 48 8.32 -2.02 -12.49
C LEU A 48 9.79 -1.92 -12.86
N GLU A 49 10.17 -2.37 -14.05
CA GLU A 49 11.55 -2.31 -14.56
C GLU A 49 12.04 -0.86 -14.72
N LEU A 50 11.19 0.04 -15.22
CA LEU A 50 11.48 1.47 -15.29
C LEU A 50 11.77 2.03 -13.90
N THR A 51 10.86 1.77 -12.96
CA THR A 51 10.97 2.29 -11.60
C THR A 51 12.23 1.77 -10.90
N LYS A 52 12.56 0.49 -11.07
CA LYS A 52 13.77 -0.13 -10.53
C LYS A 52 15.05 0.64 -10.90
N ARG A 53 15.13 1.12 -12.15
CA ARG A 53 16.30 1.89 -12.62
C ARG A 53 16.42 3.28 -11.99
N LEU A 54 15.33 3.79 -11.44
CA LEU A 54 15.26 5.14 -10.86
C LEU A 54 15.46 5.18 -9.35
N LEU A 55 15.45 4.02 -8.68
CA LEU A 55 15.60 3.93 -7.24
C LEU A 55 17.00 4.38 -6.80
N ARG A 56 17.04 5.08 -5.69
CA ARG A 56 18.27 5.34 -4.97
C ARG A 56 18.64 4.16 -4.05
N PRO A 57 19.92 3.99 -3.70
CA PRO A 57 20.31 2.99 -2.71
C PRO A 57 19.47 3.10 -1.42
N GLY A 58 18.96 1.99 -0.95
CA GLY A 58 18.10 1.91 0.24
C GLY A 58 16.61 2.15 0.02
N GLN A 59 16.18 2.61 -1.16
CA GLN A 59 14.76 2.69 -1.48
C GLN A 59 14.18 1.33 -1.88
N LEU A 60 12.97 1.03 -1.42
CA LEU A 60 12.26 -0.22 -1.69
C LEU A 60 11.34 -0.09 -2.90
N LEU A 61 11.32 -1.13 -3.74
CA LEU A 61 10.38 -1.29 -4.83
C LEU A 61 9.31 -2.32 -4.47
N VAL A 62 8.12 -1.83 -4.24
CA VAL A 62 6.93 -2.64 -3.97
C VAL A 62 6.02 -2.61 -5.18
N THR A 63 5.35 -3.69 -5.49
CA THR A 63 4.33 -3.73 -6.54
C THR A 63 2.99 -4.20 -5.98
N GLY A 64 1.91 -3.65 -6.50
CA GLY A 64 0.58 -4.20 -6.24
C GLY A 64 0.47 -5.61 -6.80
N LEU A 65 -0.28 -6.45 -6.09
CA LEU A 65 -0.59 -7.82 -6.50
C LEU A 65 -2.08 -8.06 -6.34
N ILE A 66 -2.78 -8.19 -7.45
CA ILE A 66 -4.22 -8.41 -7.52
C ILE A 66 -4.55 -9.51 -8.53
N GLY A 67 -5.60 -10.27 -8.24
CA GLY A 67 -6.12 -11.33 -9.12
C GLY A 67 -7.41 -11.89 -8.57
N LEU A 68 -8.05 -12.77 -9.35
CA LEU A 68 -9.28 -13.44 -8.99
C LEU A 68 -9.07 -14.63 -8.04
N SER A 69 -7.84 -15.15 -7.98
CA SER A 69 -7.48 -16.30 -7.16
C SER A 69 -6.03 -16.22 -6.67
N ALA A 70 -5.72 -17.00 -5.62
CA ALA A 70 -4.33 -17.14 -5.16
C ALA A 70 -3.41 -17.67 -6.27
N HIS A 71 -3.86 -18.63 -7.06
CA HIS A 71 -3.10 -19.22 -8.16
C HIS A 71 -2.69 -18.15 -9.19
N GLU A 72 -3.63 -17.36 -9.68
CA GLU A 72 -3.35 -16.24 -10.61
C GLU A 72 -2.37 -15.24 -10.01
N MET A 73 -2.56 -14.89 -8.72
CA MET A 73 -1.69 -13.94 -8.03
C MET A 73 -0.27 -14.51 -7.86
N ILE A 74 -0.12 -15.81 -7.61
CA ILE A 74 1.18 -16.48 -7.54
C ILE A 74 1.89 -16.41 -8.90
N GLU A 75 1.22 -16.79 -9.98
CA GLU A 75 1.80 -16.72 -11.33
C GLU A 75 2.28 -15.31 -11.70
N LYS A 76 1.43 -14.30 -11.46
CA LYS A 76 1.79 -12.89 -11.67
C LYS A 76 2.93 -12.45 -10.75
N GLY A 77 2.85 -12.81 -9.47
CA GLY A 77 3.84 -12.43 -8.47
C GLY A 77 5.23 -12.97 -8.77
N LEU A 78 5.35 -14.21 -9.23
CA LEU A 78 6.63 -14.79 -9.64
C LEU A 78 7.26 -14.02 -10.81
N LYS A 79 6.47 -13.62 -11.80
CA LYS A 79 6.94 -12.81 -12.93
C LYS A 79 7.35 -11.40 -12.49
N LEU A 80 6.55 -10.76 -11.62
CA LEU A 80 6.88 -9.44 -11.07
C LEU A 80 8.14 -9.50 -10.18
N LYS A 81 8.33 -10.57 -9.39
CA LYS A 81 9.55 -10.80 -8.62
C LYS A 81 10.77 -10.91 -9.53
N ALA A 82 10.67 -11.68 -10.62
CA ALA A 82 11.73 -11.79 -11.62
C ALA A 82 12.06 -10.44 -12.29
N ALA A 83 11.07 -9.58 -12.50
CA ALA A 83 11.24 -8.22 -13.03
C ALA A 83 11.84 -7.25 -11.99
N GLY A 84 11.91 -7.63 -10.71
CA GLY A 84 12.63 -6.89 -9.68
C GLY A 84 11.79 -6.35 -8.53
N ALA A 85 10.54 -6.79 -8.38
CA ALA A 85 9.77 -6.49 -7.18
C ALA A 85 10.47 -7.05 -5.93
N GLN A 86 10.60 -6.22 -4.90
CA GLN A 86 11.21 -6.58 -3.62
C GLN A 86 10.18 -6.96 -2.56
N ALA A 87 8.94 -6.48 -2.72
CA ALA A 87 7.80 -6.82 -1.88
C ALA A 87 6.49 -6.67 -2.67
N PHE A 88 5.43 -7.24 -2.14
CA PHE A 88 4.10 -7.19 -2.74
C PHE A 88 3.09 -6.51 -1.82
N LEU A 89 2.39 -5.51 -2.33
CA LEU A 89 1.17 -5.01 -1.73
C LEU A 89 0.01 -5.91 -2.17
N VAL A 90 -0.41 -6.80 -1.28
CA VAL A 90 -1.41 -7.83 -1.57
C VAL A 90 -2.81 -7.26 -1.41
N PHE A 91 -3.51 -7.12 -2.52
CA PHE A 91 -4.92 -6.76 -2.53
C PHE A 91 -5.77 -7.98 -2.15
N PRO A 92 -6.94 -7.77 -1.51
CA PRO A 92 -7.94 -8.82 -1.46
C PRO A 92 -8.27 -9.27 -2.89
N PRO A 93 -8.43 -10.58 -3.16
CA PRO A 93 -8.86 -11.04 -4.48
C PRO A 93 -10.12 -10.31 -4.93
N PHE A 94 -10.13 -9.83 -6.17
CA PHE A 94 -11.28 -9.14 -6.70
C PHE A 94 -12.47 -10.12 -6.82
N ASP A 95 -13.54 -9.86 -6.08
CA ASP A 95 -14.81 -10.59 -6.22
C ASP A 95 -15.96 -9.58 -6.36
N ILE A 96 -16.62 -9.59 -7.51
CA ILE A 96 -17.83 -8.80 -7.73
C ILE A 96 -18.92 -9.08 -6.68
N ARG A 97 -18.81 -10.23 -6.01
CA ARG A 97 -19.72 -10.66 -4.94
C ARG A 97 -19.19 -10.30 -3.56
N ALA A 98 -18.76 -9.05 -3.38
CA ALA A 98 -18.22 -8.55 -2.11
C ALA A 98 -19.17 -8.84 -0.90
N TYR A 99 -20.47 -8.96 -1.15
CA TYR A 99 -21.46 -9.34 -0.14
C TYR A 99 -21.20 -10.71 0.51
N ARG A 100 -20.44 -11.60 -0.13
CA ARG A 100 -20.05 -12.91 0.43
C ARG A 100 -19.10 -12.79 1.61
N LYS A 101 -18.46 -11.64 1.80
CA LYS A 101 -17.57 -11.35 2.92
C LYS A 101 -16.50 -12.43 3.17
N LEU A 102 -15.93 -12.99 2.10
CA LEU A 102 -14.94 -14.08 2.20
C LEU A 102 -13.72 -13.70 3.04
N PHE A 103 -13.37 -12.39 3.07
CA PHE A 103 -12.26 -11.87 3.86
C PHE A 103 -12.56 -11.70 5.35
N GLN A 104 -13.79 -11.96 5.76
CA GLN A 104 -14.18 -12.10 7.16
C GLN A 104 -14.17 -13.57 7.63
N HIS A 105 -14.00 -14.52 6.70
CA HIS A 105 -13.93 -15.94 7.02
C HIS A 105 -12.48 -16.36 7.26
N LEU A 106 -12.09 -16.47 8.52
CA LEU A 106 -10.72 -16.73 8.97
C LEU A 106 -10.02 -17.88 8.21
N PRO A 107 -10.62 -19.08 8.04
CA PRO A 107 -9.95 -20.16 7.30
C PRO A 107 -9.63 -19.81 5.85
N SER A 108 -10.53 -19.09 5.15
CA SER A 108 -10.31 -18.68 3.76
C SER A 108 -9.15 -17.69 3.64
N VAL A 109 -9.10 -16.70 4.54
CA VAL A 109 -8.03 -15.69 4.56
C VAL A 109 -6.69 -16.35 4.89
N THR A 110 -6.65 -17.20 5.91
CA THR A 110 -5.42 -17.88 6.32
C THR A 110 -4.90 -18.77 5.18
N HIS A 111 -5.77 -19.56 4.55
CA HIS A 111 -5.39 -20.41 3.42
C HIS A 111 -4.84 -19.60 2.25
N PHE A 112 -5.52 -18.51 1.87
CA PHE A 112 -5.08 -17.62 0.79
C PHE A 112 -3.66 -17.05 1.03
N TYR A 113 -3.43 -16.47 2.21
CA TYR A 113 -2.11 -15.90 2.52
C TYR A 113 -1.04 -16.97 2.72
N THR A 114 -1.39 -18.15 3.23
CA THR A 114 -0.44 -19.27 3.34
C THR A 114 0.09 -19.68 1.97
N GLN A 115 -0.78 -19.79 0.95
CA GLN A 115 -0.35 -20.11 -0.41
C GLN A 115 0.59 -19.02 -0.97
N LEU A 116 0.23 -17.73 -0.85
CA LEU A 116 1.09 -16.64 -1.32
C LEU A 116 2.44 -16.63 -0.59
N ASN A 117 2.43 -16.83 0.73
CA ASN A 117 3.64 -16.85 1.56
C ASN A 117 4.62 -17.96 1.15
N GLN A 118 4.10 -19.15 0.86
CA GLN A 118 4.91 -20.31 0.48
C GLN A 118 5.47 -20.16 -0.93
N GLU A 119 4.64 -19.81 -1.89
CA GLU A 119 5.00 -19.86 -3.31
C GLU A 119 5.80 -18.62 -3.75
N LEU A 120 5.48 -17.43 -3.24
CA LEU A 120 6.22 -16.22 -3.61
C LEU A 120 7.54 -16.12 -2.87
N ASN A 121 7.60 -16.60 -1.63
CA ASN A 121 8.78 -16.47 -0.76
C ASN A 121 9.43 -15.08 -0.87
N ALA A 122 8.64 -14.05 -0.59
CA ALA A 122 8.98 -12.64 -0.69
C ALA A 122 8.12 -11.82 0.29
N PRO A 123 8.58 -10.67 0.77
CA PRO A 123 7.84 -9.83 1.69
C PRO A 123 6.43 -9.47 1.18
N LEU A 124 5.43 -9.69 2.02
CA LEU A 124 4.01 -9.40 1.74
C LEU A 124 3.53 -8.28 2.66
N ILE A 125 2.88 -7.29 2.07
CA ILE A 125 2.20 -6.20 2.76
C ILE A 125 0.69 -6.43 2.58
N ILE A 126 -0.02 -6.65 3.66
CA ILE A 126 -1.49 -6.80 3.62
C ILE A 126 -2.12 -5.45 3.30
N PHE A 127 -2.97 -5.36 2.29
CA PHE A 127 -3.81 -4.17 2.11
C PHE A 127 -5.15 -4.35 2.81
N ALA A 128 -5.26 -3.81 4.02
CA ALA A 128 -6.48 -3.83 4.81
C ALA A 128 -7.42 -2.71 4.36
N TYR A 129 -8.45 -3.08 3.60
CA TYR A 129 -9.49 -2.18 3.13
C TYR A 129 -10.43 -1.74 4.24
N PRO A 130 -11.09 -0.58 4.09
CA PRO A 130 -12.09 -0.13 5.06
C PRO A 130 -13.27 -1.09 5.12
N PRO A 131 -13.96 -1.21 6.28
CA PRO A 131 -15.10 -2.11 6.46
C PRO A 131 -16.22 -1.92 5.41
N GLN A 132 -16.42 -0.71 4.95
CA GLN A 132 -17.44 -0.36 3.95
C GLN A 132 -17.18 -0.97 2.56
N SER A 133 -15.95 -1.39 2.28
CA SER A 133 -15.59 -2.00 0.99
C SER A 133 -16.18 -3.39 0.77
N GLY A 134 -16.63 -4.06 1.84
CA GLY A 134 -17.01 -5.48 1.80
C GLY A 134 -15.84 -6.46 1.67
N SER A 135 -14.61 -5.94 1.51
CA SER A 135 -13.38 -6.73 1.37
C SER A 135 -12.40 -6.51 2.54
N SER A 136 -12.93 -6.08 3.69
CA SER A 136 -12.16 -5.87 4.91
C SER A 136 -11.88 -7.18 5.64
N TYR A 137 -10.73 -7.24 6.28
CA TYR A 137 -10.35 -8.33 7.17
C TYR A 137 -10.88 -8.10 8.59
N THR A 138 -11.18 -9.19 9.30
CA THR A 138 -11.36 -9.13 10.75
C THR A 138 -10.01 -9.04 11.45
N LEU A 139 -9.97 -8.52 12.68
CA LEU A 139 -8.76 -8.47 13.48
C LEU A 139 -8.16 -9.87 13.70
N ASP A 140 -9.00 -10.89 13.92
CA ASP A 140 -8.54 -12.27 14.08
C ASP A 140 -7.89 -12.81 12.80
N SER A 141 -8.42 -12.45 11.63
CA SER A 141 -7.80 -12.80 10.36
C SER A 141 -6.42 -12.13 10.20
N LEU A 142 -6.31 -10.86 10.55
CA LEU A 142 -5.03 -10.13 10.51
C LEU A 142 -4.01 -10.75 11.48
N LYS A 143 -4.40 -11.07 12.71
CA LYS A 143 -3.54 -11.76 13.70
C LYS A 143 -3.08 -13.13 13.24
N ALA A 144 -3.93 -13.89 12.56
CA ALA A 144 -3.57 -15.21 12.05
C ALA A 144 -2.56 -15.10 10.89
N VAL A 145 -2.76 -14.15 9.99
CA VAL A 145 -1.89 -13.93 8.84
C VAL A 145 -0.55 -13.29 9.25
N ALA A 146 -0.54 -12.46 10.27
CA ALA A 146 0.67 -11.85 10.84
C ALA A 146 1.74 -12.88 11.27
N LYS A 147 1.32 -14.10 11.60
CA LYS A 147 2.24 -15.20 12.00
C LYS A 147 2.98 -15.85 10.82
N LEU A 148 2.64 -15.49 9.59
CA LEU A 148 3.30 -16.04 8.41
C LEU A 148 4.64 -15.33 8.18
N GLN A 149 5.69 -16.09 7.93
CA GLN A 149 7.08 -15.63 7.90
C GLN A 149 7.34 -14.43 6.99
N ASN A 150 6.71 -14.38 5.82
CA ASN A 150 6.95 -13.32 4.85
C ASN A 150 5.93 -12.17 4.94
N VAL A 151 4.97 -12.22 5.83
CA VAL A 151 4.07 -11.08 6.09
C VAL A 151 4.80 -10.10 6.99
N VAL A 152 5.08 -8.91 6.46
CA VAL A 152 5.97 -7.93 7.13
C VAL A 152 5.26 -6.61 7.50
N ALA A 153 4.14 -6.33 6.89
CA ALA A 153 3.43 -5.07 7.11
C ALA A 153 1.94 -5.15 6.82
N ILE A 154 1.21 -4.19 7.36
CA ILE A 154 -0.18 -3.89 7.02
C ILE A 154 -0.26 -2.45 6.53
N LYS A 155 -0.76 -2.24 5.32
CA LYS A 155 -1.26 -0.96 4.84
C LYS A 155 -2.71 -0.86 5.23
N THR A 156 -3.07 0.04 6.15
CA THR A 156 -4.44 0.18 6.63
C THR A 156 -5.12 1.44 6.11
N ALA A 157 -6.27 1.26 5.44
CA ALA A 157 -7.16 2.32 4.99
C ALA A 157 -8.49 2.30 5.77
N SER A 158 -8.44 2.04 7.08
CA SER A 158 -9.63 1.79 7.91
C SER A 158 -10.66 2.93 7.89
N GLY A 159 -10.25 4.17 7.66
CA GLY A 159 -11.11 5.35 7.68
C GLY A 159 -11.73 5.66 9.06
N ASN A 160 -11.39 4.87 10.08
CA ASN A 160 -11.90 4.97 11.44
C ASN A 160 -10.77 4.79 12.45
N ILE A 161 -10.60 5.76 13.34
CA ILE A 161 -9.51 5.76 14.32
C ILE A 161 -9.61 4.58 15.30
N SER A 162 -10.80 4.19 15.74
CA SER A 162 -10.97 3.06 16.65
C SER A 162 -10.50 1.74 16.03
N THR A 163 -10.89 1.47 14.79
CA THR A 163 -10.42 0.30 14.06
C THR A 163 -8.91 0.32 13.85
N TYR A 164 -8.35 1.51 13.58
CA TYR A 164 -6.89 1.67 13.48
C TYR A 164 -6.19 1.34 14.80
N GLN A 165 -6.70 1.87 15.91
CA GLN A 165 -6.17 1.62 17.25
C GLN A 165 -6.22 0.14 17.61
N GLU A 166 -7.29 -0.57 17.27
CA GLU A 166 -7.39 -2.02 17.48
C GLU A 166 -6.29 -2.78 16.72
N ILE A 167 -6.05 -2.43 15.45
CA ILE A 167 -5.00 -3.05 14.63
C ILE A 167 -3.61 -2.71 15.21
N TRP A 168 -3.38 -1.44 15.52
CA TRP A 168 -2.11 -0.98 16.10
C TRP A 168 -1.80 -1.71 17.40
N ASN A 169 -2.70 -1.64 18.38
CA ASN A 169 -2.51 -2.25 19.69
C ASN A 169 -2.28 -3.76 19.64
N ALA A 170 -2.83 -4.42 18.61
CA ALA A 170 -2.71 -5.85 18.48
C ALA A 170 -1.46 -6.33 17.72
N LEU A 171 -0.87 -5.50 16.84
CA LEU A 171 0.07 -6.00 15.84
C LEU A 171 1.33 -5.12 15.63
N HIS A 172 1.46 -3.96 16.29
CA HIS A 172 2.58 -3.06 16.03
C HIS A 172 3.95 -3.61 16.44
N ASP A 173 4.00 -4.55 17.36
CA ASP A 173 5.25 -5.23 17.76
C ASP A 173 5.65 -6.36 16.78
N GLU A 174 4.68 -6.87 15.99
CA GLU A 174 4.90 -7.99 15.07
C GLU A 174 5.08 -7.54 13.63
N LEU A 175 4.38 -6.48 13.22
CA LEU A 175 4.33 -5.99 11.84
C LEU A 175 4.49 -4.47 11.75
N SER A 176 5.03 -4.01 10.64
CA SER A 176 4.98 -2.59 10.31
C SER A 176 3.55 -2.16 9.96
N ILE A 177 2.97 -1.25 10.73
CA ILE A 177 1.64 -0.69 10.46
C ILE A 177 1.81 0.63 9.72
N LEU A 178 1.31 0.67 8.47
CA LEU A 178 1.41 1.81 7.57
C LEU A 178 0.04 2.47 7.40
N VAL A 179 -0.03 3.77 7.69
CA VAL A 179 -1.25 4.54 7.46
C VAL A 179 -1.44 4.76 5.95
N ALA A 180 -2.66 4.56 5.47
CA ALA A 180 -2.97 4.61 4.05
C ALA A 180 -4.05 5.64 3.67
N LEU A 181 -4.48 6.46 4.62
CA LEU A 181 -5.49 7.50 4.36
C LEU A 181 -4.84 8.78 3.83
N ASP A 182 -5.55 9.40 2.92
CA ASP A 182 -5.27 10.73 2.39
C ASP A 182 -6.28 11.78 2.91
N SER A 183 -7.22 11.37 3.76
CA SER A 183 -8.28 12.19 4.37
C SER A 183 -8.26 12.02 5.91
N PRO A 184 -8.97 12.87 6.67
CA PRO A 184 -9.15 12.62 8.11
C PRO A 184 -9.71 11.22 8.38
N PRO A 185 -9.24 10.49 9.41
CA PRO A 185 -8.37 10.92 10.52
C PRO A 185 -6.88 10.60 10.36
N LEU A 186 -6.24 10.93 9.25
CA LEU A 186 -4.83 10.63 8.99
C LEU A 186 -3.91 11.10 10.13
N ILE A 187 -4.03 12.36 10.55
CA ILE A 187 -3.13 12.94 11.56
C ILE A 187 -3.33 12.25 12.91
N GLU A 188 -4.56 11.96 13.28
CA GLU A 188 -4.90 11.25 14.51
C GLU A 188 -4.29 9.84 14.54
N MET A 189 -4.29 9.14 13.39
CA MET A 189 -3.64 7.84 13.26
C MET A 189 -2.12 7.94 13.37
N LEU A 190 -1.51 8.94 12.74
CA LEU A 190 -0.06 9.17 12.82
C LEU A 190 0.36 9.50 14.27
N ILE A 191 -0.44 10.32 15.00
CA ILE A 191 -0.18 10.68 16.40
C ILE A 191 -0.35 9.46 17.32
N HIS A 192 -1.34 8.62 17.06
CA HIS A 192 -1.56 7.41 17.88
C HIS A 192 -0.37 6.47 17.80
N GLY A 193 0.26 6.39 16.64
CA GLY A 193 1.44 5.58 16.32
C GLY A 193 1.38 5.05 14.90
N SER A 194 2.51 5.05 14.21
CA SER A 194 2.66 4.42 12.90
C SER A 194 4.12 4.11 12.63
N HIS A 195 4.39 3.07 11.83
CA HIS A 195 5.75 2.80 11.33
C HIS A 195 6.03 3.57 10.03
N GLY A 196 5.04 4.29 9.52
CA GLY A 196 5.13 5.10 8.32
C GLY A 196 3.78 5.28 7.64
N ALA A 197 3.82 5.85 6.44
CA ALA A 197 2.64 6.08 5.63
C ALA A 197 2.83 5.55 4.21
N LEU A 198 1.78 4.95 3.65
CA LEU A 198 1.72 4.49 2.26
C LEU A 198 0.47 5.08 1.63
N ILE A 199 0.56 6.35 1.25
CA ILE A 199 -0.55 7.19 0.80
C ILE A 199 -0.46 7.34 -0.71
N GLY A 200 -1.53 6.98 -1.43
CA GLY A 200 -1.51 7.01 -2.89
C GLY A 200 -1.37 8.42 -3.47
N ILE A 201 -2.16 9.38 -2.96
CA ILE A 201 -2.11 10.77 -3.42
C ILE A 201 -0.77 11.46 -3.11
N SER A 202 0.07 10.88 -2.26
CA SER A 202 1.39 11.44 -1.95
C SER A 202 2.35 11.47 -3.14
N ALA A 203 2.03 10.78 -4.23
CA ALA A 203 2.72 10.94 -5.51
C ALA A 203 2.58 12.35 -6.10
N ILE A 204 1.55 13.09 -5.67
CA ILE A 204 1.39 14.52 -5.97
C ILE A 204 1.91 15.31 -4.76
N ALA A 205 2.79 16.30 -5.00
CA ALA A 205 3.40 17.13 -3.97
C ALA A 205 4.14 16.33 -2.87
N THR A 206 4.86 15.28 -3.23
CA THR A 206 5.52 14.32 -2.32
C THR A 206 6.31 14.99 -1.19
N LYS A 207 7.03 16.09 -1.49
CA LYS A 207 7.77 16.86 -0.46
C LYS A 207 6.87 17.35 0.69
N LYS A 208 5.61 17.68 0.40
CA LYS A 208 4.66 18.17 1.41
C LYS A 208 4.17 17.05 2.32
N TRP A 209 4.01 15.86 1.77
CA TRP A 209 3.68 14.68 2.56
C TRP A 209 4.84 14.24 3.45
N VAL A 210 6.07 14.30 2.95
CA VAL A 210 7.26 14.06 3.78
C VAL A 210 7.38 15.11 4.90
N GLU A 211 7.14 16.39 4.60
CA GLU A 211 7.11 17.47 5.59
C GLU A 211 6.03 17.23 6.66
N LEU A 212 4.83 16.79 6.25
CA LEU A 212 3.73 16.46 7.15
C LEU A 212 4.14 15.38 8.17
N LEU A 213 4.71 14.28 7.68
CA LEU A 213 5.18 13.19 8.56
C LEU A 213 6.29 13.67 9.51
N ALA A 214 7.21 14.48 9.01
CA ALA A 214 8.28 15.04 9.84
C ALA A 214 7.72 15.94 10.97
N LEU A 215 6.73 16.77 10.69
CA LEU A 215 6.07 17.61 11.68
C LEU A 215 5.36 16.78 12.77
N VAL A 216 4.67 15.71 12.37
CA VAL A 216 4.03 14.82 13.35
C VAL A 216 5.09 14.14 14.21
N ASN A 217 6.15 13.61 13.62
CA ASN A 217 7.24 12.96 14.37
C ASN A 217 7.99 13.90 15.32
N GLN A 218 8.01 15.21 15.02
CA GLN A 218 8.57 16.26 15.87
C GLN A 218 7.57 16.79 16.90
N ASN A 219 6.37 16.22 16.98
CA ASN A 219 5.26 16.67 17.82
C ASN A 219 4.79 18.12 17.53
N GLU A 220 5.02 18.60 16.30
CA GLU A 220 4.58 19.92 15.84
C GLU A 220 3.14 19.84 15.27
N ILE A 221 2.21 19.34 16.05
CA ILE A 221 0.87 18.95 15.62
C ILE A 221 0.07 20.11 15.02
N LYS A 222 0.21 21.33 15.58
CA LYS A 222 -0.48 22.50 15.03
C LYS A 222 -0.04 22.80 13.59
N ARG A 223 1.27 22.77 13.34
CA ARG A 223 1.84 22.97 11.99
C ARG A 223 1.47 21.84 11.05
N ALA A 224 1.44 20.62 11.55
CA ALA A 224 1.01 19.45 10.76
C ALA A 224 -0.44 19.61 10.27
N ASN A 225 -1.36 20.02 11.16
CA ASN A 225 -2.75 20.30 10.80
C ASN A 225 -2.87 21.46 9.80
N GLU A 226 -2.13 22.55 10.00
CA GLU A 226 -2.13 23.69 9.08
C GLU A 226 -1.64 23.27 7.67
N LEU A 227 -0.58 22.49 7.60
CA LEU A 227 -0.05 21.94 6.34
C LEU A 227 -1.06 21.01 5.67
N PHE A 228 -1.66 20.10 6.44
CA PHE A 228 -2.66 19.16 5.93
C PHE A 228 -3.86 19.90 5.35
N ASP A 229 -4.42 20.86 6.06
CA ASP A 229 -5.61 21.61 5.63
C ASP A 229 -5.35 22.52 4.42
N LYS A 230 -4.17 23.15 4.38
CA LYS A 230 -3.86 24.13 3.31
C LYS A 230 -3.32 23.50 2.03
N VAL A 231 -2.65 22.35 2.14
CA VAL A 231 -1.95 21.73 1.01
C VAL A 231 -2.46 20.33 0.71
N CYS A 232 -2.43 19.42 1.70
CA CYS A 232 -2.72 18.03 1.44
C CYS A 232 -4.21 17.79 1.16
N ARG A 233 -5.11 18.40 1.95
CA ARG A 233 -6.56 18.25 1.76
C ARG A 233 -7.07 18.79 0.41
N PRO A 234 -6.64 19.96 -0.11
CA PRO A 234 -7.05 20.43 -1.44
C PRO A 234 -6.64 19.51 -2.59
N LEU A 235 -5.60 18.70 -2.45
CA LEU A 235 -5.21 17.73 -3.48
C LEU A 235 -6.21 16.58 -3.64
N MET A 236 -7.15 16.42 -2.70
CA MET A 236 -8.14 15.35 -2.68
C MET A 236 -9.53 15.83 -3.13
N ALA A 237 -9.69 17.11 -3.42
CA ALA A 237 -10.91 17.72 -3.90
C ALA A 237 -11.00 17.67 -5.43
#